data_22ee1e636d9b6c6dc21fb5bfa428cfec
#
_entry.id   22ee1e636d9b6c6dc21fb5bfa428cfec
#
_cell.length_a   1.000
_cell.length_b   1.000
_cell.length_c   1.000
_cell.angle_alpha   90.00
_cell.angle_beta   90.00
_cell.angle_gamma   90.00
#
_symmetry.space_group_name_H-M   'P 1'
#
loop_
_entity.id
_entity.type
_entity.pdbx_description
1 polymer ?
#
loop_
_entity_poly.entity_id
_entity_poly.type
_entity_poly.pdbx_seq_one_letter_code
_entity_poly.pdbx_strand_id
1 'polypeptide(L)' 'MIELTKLRGDKFMLNCDLIEMVEENPDTTILLTNGRYLIVQESIQEITDKVIRFRRKIYAHSCGDKEFQ' A
#
# COMPACT_ATOMS: atom_id res chain seq x y z
N MET A 1 0.80 7.85 -0.40
CA MET A 1 -0.25 7.17 -1.18
C MET A 1 0.35 6.22 -2.19
N ILE A 2 -0.30 5.11 -2.41
CA ILE A 2 0.15 4.14 -3.40
C ILE A 2 -0.97 3.89 -4.39
N GLU A 3 -0.62 3.51 -5.60
CA GLU A 3 -1.59 3.23 -6.65
C GLU A 3 -1.89 1.74 -6.68
N LEU A 4 -3.17 1.40 -6.65
CA LEU A 4 -3.61 0.02 -6.70
C LEU A 4 -4.69 -0.12 -7.76
N THR A 5 -5.01 -1.37 -8.12
CA THR A 5 -5.97 -1.66 -9.17
C THR A 5 -7.08 -2.55 -8.60
N LYS A 6 -8.31 -2.10 -8.72
CA LYS A 6 -9.44 -2.91 -8.30
C LYS A 6 -9.59 -4.12 -9.23
N LEU A 7 -10.31 -5.13 -8.77
CA LEU A 7 -10.50 -6.34 -9.58
C LEU A 7 -11.05 -6.03 -10.96
N ARG A 8 -11.88 -4.99 -11.07
CA ARG A 8 -12.47 -4.62 -12.34
C ARG A 8 -11.51 -3.91 -13.28
N GLY A 9 -10.34 -3.55 -12.79
CA GLY A 9 -9.36 -2.86 -13.61
C GLY A 9 -9.25 -1.37 -13.34
N ASP A 10 -10.10 -0.81 -12.49
CA ASP A 10 -10.04 0.61 -12.16
C ASP A 10 -8.85 0.88 -11.25
N LYS A 11 -8.11 1.92 -11.54
CA LYS A 11 -6.98 2.31 -10.70
C LYS A 11 -7.41 3.35 -9.69
N PHE A 12 -6.78 3.30 -8.52
CA PHE A 12 -7.09 4.27 -7.47
C PHE A 12 -5.88 4.46 -6.59
N MET A 13 -5.89 5.55 -5.84
CA MET A 13 -4.81 5.86 -4.91
C MET A 13 -5.30 5.56 -3.50
N LEU A 14 -4.46 4.92 -2.72
CA LEU A 14 -4.80 4.56 -1.35
C LEU A 14 -3.76 5.11 -0.41
N ASN A 15 -4.22 5.70 0.68
CA ASN A 15 -3.31 6.13 1.75
C ASN A 15 -2.86 4.89 2.50
N CYS A 16 -1.59 4.53 2.35
CA CYS A 16 -1.11 3.29 2.93
C CYS A 16 -1.10 3.31 4.46
N ASP A 17 -1.21 4.47 5.08
CA ASP A 17 -1.30 4.55 6.53
C ASP A 17 -2.64 4.02 7.05
N LEU A 18 -3.63 3.87 6.18
CA LEU A 18 -4.92 3.32 6.56
C LEU A 18 -4.99 1.80 6.46
N ILE A 19 -3.92 1.17 5.98
CA ILE A 19 -3.90 -0.27 5.83
C ILE A 19 -3.60 -0.91 7.18
N GLU A 20 -4.50 -1.79 7.61
CA GLU A 20 -4.29 -2.54 8.84
C GLU A 20 -3.72 -3.92 8.55
N MET A 21 -4.23 -4.59 7.53
CA MET A 21 -3.81 -5.94 7.22
C MET A 21 -4.04 -6.24 5.75
N VAL A 22 -3.16 -7.04 5.16
CA VAL A 22 -3.31 -7.49 3.79
C VAL A 22 -3.23 -9.00 3.77
N GLU A 23 -4.19 -9.63 3.10
CA GLU A 23 -4.23 -11.08 2.95
C GLU A 23 -4.39 -11.43 1.48
N GLU A 24 -3.84 -12.55 1.09
CA GLU A 24 -3.95 -13.00 -0.30
C GLU A 24 -4.54 -14.40 -0.29
N ASN A 25 -5.88 -14.49 -0.30
CA ASN A 25 -6.52 -15.79 -0.15
C ASN A 25 -7.99 -15.72 -0.57
N PRO A 26 -8.36 -16.03 -1.79
CA PRO A 26 -7.50 -16.24 -2.96
C PRO A 26 -7.06 -14.92 -3.59
N ASP A 27 -7.82 -13.85 -3.40
CA ASP A 27 -7.49 -12.54 -3.95
C ASP A 27 -6.90 -11.67 -2.86
N THR A 28 -6.10 -10.69 -3.28
CA THR A 28 -5.49 -9.77 -2.33
C THR A 28 -6.57 -8.90 -1.72
N THR A 29 -6.76 -9.02 -0.42
CA THR A 29 -7.77 -8.27 0.33
C THR A 29 -7.07 -7.38 1.33
N ILE A 30 -7.39 -6.10 1.32
CA ILE A 30 -6.81 -5.12 2.21
C ILE A 30 -7.85 -4.71 3.24
N LEU A 31 -7.51 -4.87 4.51
CA LEU A 31 -8.36 -4.39 5.60
C LEU A 31 -7.88 -3.02 6.02
N LEU A 32 -8.77 -2.05 6.01
CA LEU A 32 -8.45 -0.70 6.40
C LEU A 32 -8.78 -0.48 7.87
N THR A 33 -8.19 0.56 8.45
CA THR A 33 -8.39 0.85 9.87
C THR A 33 -9.82 1.21 10.21
N ASN A 34 -10.63 1.60 9.21
CA ASN A 34 -12.04 1.89 9.45
C ASN A 34 -12.93 0.66 9.33
N GLY A 35 -12.34 -0.53 9.16
CA GLY A 35 -13.09 -1.77 9.07
C GLY A 35 -13.51 -2.15 7.66
N ARG A 36 -13.20 -1.35 6.68
CA ARG A 36 -13.56 -1.66 5.30
C ARG A 36 -12.54 -2.59 4.66
N TYR A 37 -13.01 -3.38 3.70
CA TYR A 37 -12.15 -4.25 2.91
C TYR A 37 -12.10 -3.78 1.48
N LEU A 38 -10.91 -3.89 0.89
CA LEU A 38 -10.73 -3.62 -0.53
C LEU A 38 -10.09 -4.84 -1.16
N ILE A 39 -10.54 -5.20 -2.37
CA ILE A 39 -9.95 -6.31 -3.11
C ILE A 39 -9.25 -5.73 -4.32
N VAL A 40 -7.97 -6.07 -4.49
CA VAL A 40 -7.15 -5.52 -5.55
C VAL A 40 -6.44 -6.61 -6.33
N GLN A 41 -5.90 -6.23 -7.47
CA GLN A 41 -5.19 -7.17 -8.35
C GLN A 41 -3.74 -7.38 -7.92
N GLU A 42 -3.15 -6.41 -7.26
CA GLU A 42 -1.74 -6.51 -6.87
C GLU A 42 -1.55 -7.59 -5.83
N SER A 43 -0.37 -8.23 -5.87
CA SER A 43 -0.03 -9.24 -4.86
C SER A 43 0.44 -8.54 -3.59
N ILE A 44 0.55 -9.30 -2.50
CA ILE A 44 1.08 -8.77 -1.25
C ILE A 44 2.48 -8.20 -1.48
N GLN A 45 3.29 -8.91 -2.28
CA GLN A 45 4.65 -8.45 -2.54
C GLN A 45 4.64 -7.12 -3.28
N GLU A 46 3.75 -6.98 -4.25
CA GLU A 46 3.66 -5.73 -5.00
C GLU A 46 3.24 -4.57 -4.11
N ILE A 47 2.27 -4.83 -3.23
CA ILE A 47 1.82 -3.80 -2.31
C ILE A 47 2.94 -3.41 -1.35
N THR A 48 3.65 -4.38 -0.84
CA THR A 48 4.78 -4.14 0.07
C THR A 48 5.83 -3.28 -0.62
N ASP A 49 6.16 -3.62 -1.86
CA ASP A 49 7.15 -2.86 -2.61
C ASP A 49 6.71 -1.41 -2.82
N LYS A 50 5.43 -1.21 -3.12
CA LYS A 50 4.91 0.13 -3.32
C LYS A 50 4.98 0.95 -2.04
N VAL A 51 4.64 0.35 -0.92
CA VAL A 51 4.70 1.04 0.37
C VAL A 51 6.13 1.42 0.72
N ILE A 52 7.05 0.49 0.51
CA ILE A 52 8.45 0.75 0.82
C ILE A 52 8.98 1.89 -0.03
N ARG A 53 8.68 1.89 -1.33
CA ARG A 53 9.13 2.95 -2.21
C ARG A 53 8.55 4.29 -1.80
N PHE A 54 7.29 4.31 -1.44
CA PHE A 54 6.64 5.53 -1.02
C PHE A 54 7.30 6.10 0.23
N ARG A 55 7.56 5.26 1.21
CA ARG A 55 8.16 5.71 2.44
C ARG A 55 9.60 6.17 2.25
N ARG A 56 10.35 5.48 1.43
CA ARG A 56 11.71 5.90 1.10
C ARG A 56 11.73 7.27 0.47
N LYS A 57 10.80 7.51 -0.44
CA LYS A 57 10.73 8.77 -1.13
C LYS A 57 10.46 9.91 -0.16
N ILE A 58 9.55 9.69 0.76
CA ILE A 58 9.20 10.70 1.74
C ILE A 58 10.37 10.96 2.67
N TYR A 59 10.96 9.94 3.19
CA TYR A 59 12.07 10.09 4.13
C TYR A 59 13.30 10.71 3.46
N ALA A 60 13.56 10.34 2.23
CA ALA A 60 14.68 10.92 1.50
C ALA A 60 14.46 12.40 1.30
N HIS A 61 13.21 12.81 1.13
CA HIS A 61 12.91 14.23 0.99
C HIS A 61 13.00 14.96 2.31
N SER A 62 12.50 14.36 3.36
CA SER A 62 12.34 15.10 4.57
C SER A 62 13.60 15.31 5.30
N CYS A 63 14.62 14.67 5.15
CA CYS A 63 15.76 15.05 5.80
C CYS A 63 16.81 14.29 5.51
N GLY A 64 16.71 13.93 4.71
CA GLY A 64 17.69 13.32 4.68
C GLY A 64 17.98 12.50 5.75
N ASP A 65 17.57 12.18 6.32
CA ASP A 65 17.91 11.50 7.30
C ASP A 65 18.17 10.33 7.29
N LYS A 66 18.65 10.19 7.14
CA LYS A 66 19.15 9.32 7.17
C LYS A 66 19.22 8.59 8.13
N GLU A 67 18.83 8.69 8.74
CA GLU A 67 18.81 8.07 9.62
C GLU A 67 18.21 7.12 9.70
N PHE A 68 17.75 6.70 9.37
CA PHE A 68 17.18 5.80 9.59
C PHE A 68 17.42 4.86 9.03
N GLN A 69 17.81 4.93 8.72
CA GLN A 69 18.03 4.26 8.44
C GLN A 69 18.08 3.69 8.66
#